data_cc84220de4b5fb14c81006e4588eccf7
#
_entry.id   cc84220de4b5fb14c81006e4588eccf7
#
_cell.length_a   1.000
_cell.length_b   1.000
_cell.length_c   1.000
_cell.angle_alpha   90.00
_cell.angle_beta   90.00
_cell.angle_gamma   90.00
#
_symmetry.space_group_name_H-M   'P 1'
#
loop_
_entity.id
_entity.type
_entity.pdbx_description
1 polymer ?
#
loop_
_entity_poly.entity_id
_entity_poly.type
_entity_poly.pdbx_seq_one_letter_code
_entity_poly.pdbx_strand_id
1 'polypeptide(L)'
;MIEPQRLRETGEFLLAQPRVRLLLHKHPDGDVLGSCLGLARFLAGRGVDVAVFGPFECSAKFDFLAGFAAIQAGTDEVRNPRFAETLYVVVDSTGVDRTGFQEGDFRRQLRIDHHIGGSDYDPHDLKDTSYGATALLIADLLRVLDEDAIDAPLATCLYTGLMTDTGGFRYTNTDAHVFRSASFLVERGAEPAAIAAFVHERRSPIYLQLMQRALASLEYYEDRRVAVITLTASGLPPEASVLFGEDDFINLPRSLAGVEVVVQFKLALDGEWKVGFRGKGRVNVQAIAKAKGKSVEDLTTIILD
;
A
#
# COMPACT_ATOMS: atom_id res chain seq x y z
N MET A 1 -6.12 -18.11 6.15
CA MET A 1 -4.64 -18.12 5.93
C MET A 1 -4.30 -19.15 4.88
N ILE A 2 -3.36 -18.83 4.01
CA ILE A 2 -2.91 -19.71 2.93
C ILE A 2 -2.14 -20.89 3.52
N GLU A 3 -2.37 -22.09 2.96
CA GLU A 3 -1.69 -23.31 3.38
C GLU A 3 -0.18 -23.25 3.07
N PRO A 4 0.71 -23.74 3.96
CA PRO A 4 2.16 -23.68 3.74
C PRO A 4 2.63 -24.30 2.43
N GLN A 5 1.97 -25.37 1.97
CA GLN A 5 2.26 -25.99 0.69
C GLN A 5 2.05 -25.04 -0.48
N ARG A 6 0.96 -24.26 -0.43
CA ARG A 6 0.64 -23.27 -1.46
C ARG A 6 1.65 -22.13 -1.50
N LEU A 7 2.07 -21.64 -0.32
CA LEU A 7 3.14 -20.64 -0.19
C LEU A 7 4.45 -21.19 -0.82
N ARG A 8 4.79 -22.42 -0.52
CA ARG A 8 5.99 -23.08 -1.08
C ARG A 8 5.94 -23.18 -2.61
N GLU A 9 4.83 -23.65 -3.17
CA GLU A 9 4.63 -23.76 -4.62
C GLU A 9 4.81 -22.42 -5.34
N THR A 10 4.20 -21.36 -4.82
CA THR A 10 4.37 -20.01 -5.40
C THR A 10 5.80 -19.50 -5.25
N GLY A 11 6.44 -19.76 -4.10
CA GLY A 11 7.82 -19.35 -3.87
C GLY A 11 8.80 -20.05 -4.81
N GLU A 12 8.66 -21.35 -4.98
CA GLU A 12 9.45 -22.15 -5.93
C GLU A 12 9.20 -21.72 -7.39
N PHE A 13 7.94 -21.39 -7.73
CA PHE A 13 7.61 -20.82 -9.02
C PHE A 13 8.31 -19.47 -9.27
N LEU A 14 8.34 -18.56 -8.28
CA LEU A 14 9.08 -17.30 -8.37
C LEU A 14 10.59 -17.51 -8.54
N LEU A 15 11.17 -18.43 -7.77
CA LEU A 15 12.61 -18.74 -7.82
C LEU A 15 13.03 -19.39 -9.14
N ALA A 16 12.13 -20.10 -9.82
CA ALA A 16 12.38 -20.71 -11.11
C ALA A 16 12.34 -19.71 -12.29
N GLN A 17 11.91 -18.45 -12.05
CA GLN A 17 11.84 -17.46 -13.12
C GLN A 17 13.22 -16.87 -13.41
N PRO A 18 13.62 -16.74 -14.68
CA PRO A 18 14.87 -16.08 -15.05
C PRO A 18 14.82 -14.58 -14.75
N ARG A 19 13.61 -14.00 -14.81
CA ARG A 19 13.40 -12.57 -14.60
C ARG A 19 12.05 -12.28 -13.98
N VAL A 20 12.05 -11.46 -12.90
CA VAL A 20 10.85 -11.02 -12.17
C VAL A 20 10.83 -9.49 -12.10
N ARG A 21 9.68 -8.89 -12.33
CA ARG A 21 9.46 -7.46 -12.16
C ARG A 21 8.30 -7.23 -11.21
N LEU A 22 8.57 -6.61 -10.07
CA LEU A 22 7.59 -6.33 -9.03
C LEU A 22 6.99 -4.96 -9.28
N LEU A 23 5.67 -4.87 -9.38
CA LEU A 23 4.96 -3.65 -9.76
C LEU A 23 4.35 -2.98 -8.53
N LEU A 24 4.72 -1.71 -8.31
CA LEU A 24 4.11 -0.84 -7.32
C LEU A 24 2.79 -0.28 -7.85
N HIS A 25 1.82 -0.08 -6.97
CA HIS A 25 0.60 0.65 -7.32
C HIS A 25 0.80 2.18 -7.34
N LYS A 26 -0.23 2.91 -7.87
CA LYS A 26 -0.23 4.37 -8.09
C LYS A 26 -0.08 5.15 -6.81
N HIS A 27 0.29 5.30 -5.91
CA HIS A 27 0.50 5.98 -4.64
C HIS A 27 1.14 4.99 -3.65
N PRO A 28 2.41 4.61 -3.92
CA PRO A 28 3.04 3.56 -3.12
C PRO A 28 3.06 3.93 -1.65
N ASP A 29 2.50 3.07 -0.82
CA ASP A 29 2.54 3.16 0.62
C ASP A 29 3.60 2.23 1.22
N GLY A 30 3.60 2.09 2.55
CA GLY A 30 4.60 1.26 3.22
C GLY A 30 4.40 -0.22 2.95
N ASP A 31 3.17 -0.68 2.69
CA ASP A 31 2.92 -2.10 2.46
C ASP A 31 3.42 -2.55 1.09
N VAL A 32 3.05 -1.87 0.01
CA VAL A 32 3.55 -2.23 -1.32
C VAL A 32 5.07 -2.04 -1.42
N LEU A 33 5.63 -0.97 -0.83
CA LEU A 33 7.09 -0.74 -0.84
C LEU A 33 7.83 -1.80 -0.04
N GLY A 34 7.42 -2.06 1.19
CA GLY A 34 8.02 -3.09 2.05
C GLY A 34 7.92 -4.48 1.44
N SER A 35 6.77 -4.80 0.88
CA SER A 35 6.49 -6.05 0.18
C SER A 35 7.38 -6.25 -1.04
N CYS A 36 7.42 -5.28 -1.95
CA CYS A 36 8.23 -5.36 -3.17
C CYS A 36 9.74 -5.38 -2.86
N LEU A 37 10.22 -4.49 -1.99
CA LEU A 37 11.66 -4.41 -1.68
C LEU A 37 12.13 -5.63 -0.89
N GLY A 38 11.34 -6.14 0.06
CA GLY A 38 11.64 -7.37 0.78
C GLY A 38 11.70 -8.59 -0.13
N LEU A 39 10.68 -8.78 -0.98
CA LEU A 39 10.65 -9.88 -1.95
C LEU A 39 11.78 -9.76 -2.98
N ALA A 40 12.06 -8.56 -3.50
CA ALA A 40 13.15 -8.33 -4.43
C ALA A 40 14.51 -8.72 -3.82
N ARG A 41 14.78 -8.32 -2.56
CA ARG A 41 16.00 -8.68 -1.86
C ARG A 41 16.16 -10.19 -1.73
N PHE A 42 15.10 -10.89 -1.35
CA PHE A 42 15.11 -12.34 -1.23
C PHE A 42 15.39 -13.05 -2.57
N LEU A 43 14.72 -12.65 -3.64
CA LEU A 43 14.88 -13.22 -4.98
C LEU A 43 16.28 -12.93 -5.56
N ALA A 44 16.77 -11.69 -5.43
CA ALA A 44 18.11 -11.31 -5.87
C ALA A 44 19.21 -12.13 -5.18
N GLY A 45 19.08 -12.37 -3.87
CA GLY A 45 19.99 -13.22 -3.10
C GLY A 45 20.06 -14.68 -3.59
N ARG A 46 19.11 -15.08 -4.44
CA ARG A 46 19.04 -16.42 -5.07
C ARG A 46 19.31 -16.41 -6.56
N GLY A 47 19.82 -15.29 -7.08
CA GLY A 47 20.25 -15.17 -8.48
C GLY A 47 19.14 -14.91 -9.49
N VAL A 48 17.93 -14.59 -9.04
CA VAL A 48 16.85 -14.14 -9.94
C VAL A 48 17.14 -12.70 -10.39
N ASP A 49 17.03 -12.42 -11.69
CA ASP A 49 17.05 -11.06 -12.22
C ASP A 49 15.75 -10.35 -11.82
N VAL A 50 15.80 -9.57 -10.74
CA VAL A 50 14.62 -8.91 -10.17
C VAL A 50 14.81 -7.39 -10.10
N ALA A 51 13.74 -6.65 -10.41
CA ALA A 51 13.67 -5.21 -10.19
C ALA A 51 12.26 -4.79 -9.75
N VAL A 52 12.19 -3.66 -9.04
CA VAL A 52 10.95 -3.04 -8.59
C VAL A 52 10.64 -1.86 -9.52
N PHE A 53 9.43 -1.83 -10.05
CA PHE A 53 8.96 -0.82 -10.98
C PHE A 53 7.79 -0.03 -10.41
N GLY A 54 7.89 1.30 -10.57
CA GLY A 54 6.79 2.20 -10.31
C GLY A 54 6.83 3.35 -11.31
N PRO A 55 5.72 3.68 -11.99
CA PRO A 55 5.65 4.82 -12.90
C PRO A 55 5.60 6.17 -12.15
N PHE A 56 5.67 6.16 -10.83
CA PHE A 56 5.41 7.31 -9.97
C PHE A 56 6.55 7.55 -8.99
N GLU A 57 6.66 8.79 -8.51
CA GLU A 57 7.55 9.12 -7.40
C GLU A 57 7.04 8.48 -6.10
N CYS A 58 7.94 7.79 -5.40
CA CYS A 58 7.67 7.23 -4.09
C CYS A 58 7.94 8.27 -3.00
N SER A 59 7.16 8.25 -1.92
CA SER A 59 7.36 9.17 -0.80
C SER A 59 8.72 8.96 -0.15
N ALA A 60 9.47 10.06 0.01
CA ALA A 60 10.81 10.06 0.63
C ALA A 60 10.80 9.59 2.10
N LYS A 61 9.64 9.48 2.74
CA LYS A 61 9.55 8.93 4.10
C LYS A 61 9.95 7.45 4.17
N PHE A 62 10.01 6.76 3.03
CA PHE A 62 10.43 5.37 2.91
C PHE A 62 11.84 5.18 2.33
N ASP A 63 12.61 6.27 2.14
CA ASP A 63 13.97 6.26 1.57
C ASP A 63 14.98 5.43 2.37
N PHE A 64 14.66 5.12 3.62
CA PHE A 64 15.48 4.27 4.50
C PHE A 64 15.37 2.77 4.16
N LEU A 65 14.39 2.35 3.38
CA LEU A 65 14.21 0.95 3.01
C LEU A 65 15.32 0.51 2.04
N ALA A 66 15.90 -0.64 2.35
CA ALA A 66 16.94 -1.22 1.49
C ALA A 66 16.41 -1.47 0.07
N GLY A 67 17.10 -0.92 -0.93
CA GLY A 67 16.69 -1.03 -2.33
C GLY A 67 15.78 0.11 -2.82
N PHE A 68 15.33 1.04 -1.96
CA PHE A 68 14.45 2.14 -2.35
C PHE A 68 15.04 2.97 -3.50
N ALA A 69 16.31 3.33 -3.44
CA ALA A 69 16.98 4.11 -4.48
C ALA A 69 17.13 3.35 -5.83
N ALA A 70 16.93 2.03 -5.84
CA ALA A 70 16.99 1.21 -7.04
C ALA A 70 15.61 0.99 -7.70
N ILE A 71 14.53 1.57 -7.15
CA ILE A 71 13.20 1.53 -7.76
C ILE A 71 13.29 2.23 -9.11
N GLN A 72 12.84 1.56 -10.16
CA GLN A 72 12.89 2.05 -11.53
C GLN A 72 11.61 2.80 -11.85
N ALA A 73 11.75 4.03 -12.35
CA ALA A 73 10.66 4.79 -12.92
C ALA A 73 10.68 4.66 -14.44
N GLY A 74 9.52 4.36 -15.04
CA GLY A 74 9.39 4.33 -16.50
C GLY A 74 8.75 3.06 -17.04
N THR A 75 8.32 3.15 -18.30
CA THR A 75 7.55 2.10 -18.99
C THR A 75 8.32 1.43 -20.12
N ASP A 76 9.52 1.89 -20.46
CA ASP A 76 10.22 1.48 -21.69
C ASP A 76 10.68 0.02 -21.65
N GLU A 77 11.10 -0.47 -20.49
CA GLU A 77 11.48 -1.89 -20.33
C GLU A 77 10.27 -2.80 -20.50
N VAL A 78 9.13 -2.43 -19.94
CA VAL A 78 7.90 -3.22 -19.94
C VAL A 78 7.42 -3.50 -21.37
N ARG A 79 7.57 -2.55 -22.26
CA ARG A 79 7.11 -2.64 -23.67
C ARG A 79 8.14 -3.27 -24.60
N ASN A 80 9.31 -3.64 -24.14
CA ASN A 80 10.36 -4.18 -24.98
C ASN A 80 10.16 -5.68 -25.23
N PRO A 81 10.00 -6.14 -26.49
CA PRO A 81 9.75 -7.56 -26.82
C PRO A 81 10.79 -8.54 -26.33
N ARG A 82 12.05 -8.11 -26.11
CA ARG A 82 13.12 -8.99 -25.57
C ARG A 82 12.88 -9.43 -24.12
N PHE A 83 11.92 -8.79 -23.43
CA PHE A 83 11.52 -9.16 -22.07
C PHE A 83 10.22 -9.97 -22.01
N ALA A 84 9.82 -10.59 -23.14
CA ALA A 84 8.57 -11.35 -23.25
C ALA A 84 8.43 -12.50 -22.23
N GLU A 85 9.55 -13.07 -21.77
CA GLU A 85 9.59 -14.15 -20.77
C GLU A 85 9.62 -13.62 -19.32
N THR A 86 9.56 -12.31 -19.12
CA THR A 86 9.53 -11.70 -17.78
C THR A 86 8.21 -12.00 -17.10
N LEU A 87 8.29 -12.42 -15.83
CA LEU A 87 7.12 -12.50 -14.95
C LEU A 87 6.92 -11.15 -14.26
N TYR A 88 5.75 -10.55 -14.45
CA TYR A 88 5.35 -9.32 -13.77
C TYR A 88 4.46 -9.66 -12.59
N VAL A 89 4.85 -9.22 -11.39
CA VAL A 89 4.13 -9.49 -10.15
C VAL A 89 3.43 -8.23 -9.70
N VAL A 90 2.11 -8.25 -9.69
CA VAL A 90 1.26 -7.21 -9.11
C VAL A 90 1.21 -7.43 -7.61
N VAL A 91 1.79 -6.51 -6.85
CA VAL A 91 1.92 -6.61 -5.39
C VAL A 91 0.98 -5.60 -4.74
N ASP A 92 0.26 -6.05 -3.72
CA ASP A 92 -0.61 -5.21 -2.90
C ASP A 92 -1.64 -4.41 -3.72
N SER A 93 -2.18 -5.06 -4.74
CA SER A 93 -3.14 -4.42 -5.66
C SER A 93 -4.11 -5.41 -6.27
N THR A 94 -5.34 -4.96 -6.45
CA THR A 94 -6.41 -5.75 -7.06
C THR A 94 -6.24 -5.98 -8.55
N GLY A 95 -5.36 -5.23 -9.22
CA GLY A 95 -5.13 -5.36 -10.65
C GLY A 95 -4.03 -4.45 -11.19
N VAL A 96 -3.60 -4.73 -12.41
CA VAL A 96 -2.57 -3.98 -13.14
C VAL A 96 -2.95 -2.51 -13.36
N ASP A 97 -4.23 -2.20 -13.56
CA ASP A 97 -4.75 -0.85 -13.76
C ASP A 97 -4.37 0.12 -12.63
N ARG A 98 -4.19 -0.39 -11.42
CA ARG A 98 -3.73 0.37 -10.27
C ARG A 98 -2.22 0.62 -10.25
N THR A 99 -1.45 -0.09 -11.05
CA THR A 99 0.00 0.09 -11.17
C THR A 99 0.41 1.15 -12.20
N GLY A 100 -0.55 1.74 -12.92
CA GLY A 100 -0.30 2.70 -14.02
C GLY A 100 -0.03 2.05 -15.36
N PHE A 101 0.01 0.74 -15.41
CA PHE A 101 0.04 -0.07 -16.63
C PHE A 101 -1.37 -0.51 -17.03
N GLN A 102 -1.50 -1.10 -18.22
CA GLN A 102 -2.76 -1.67 -18.71
C GLN A 102 -2.71 -3.20 -18.71
N GLU A 103 -3.91 -3.81 -18.61
CA GLU A 103 -4.04 -5.25 -18.74
C GLU A 103 -3.51 -5.71 -20.05
N GLY A 104 -2.86 -6.01 -20.66
CA GLY A 104 -2.36 -6.33 -22.00
C GLY A 104 -0.91 -5.91 -22.23
N ASP A 105 -0.37 -5.11 -21.33
CA ASP A 105 1.04 -4.74 -21.39
C ASP A 105 1.95 -5.95 -21.07
N PHE A 106 1.43 -6.94 -20.37
CA PHE A 106 2.20 -8.08 -19.88
C PHE A 106 1.65 -9.43 -20.38
N ARG A 107 2.55 -10.33 -20.80
CA ARG A 107 2.18 -11.71 -21.20
C ARG A 107 2.08 -12.69 -20.04
N ARG A 108 2.89 -12.46 -19.00
CA ARG A 108 2.94 -13.34 -17.81
C ARG A 108 2.83 -12.50 -16.58
N GLN A 109 1.80 -12.74 -15.81
CA GLN A 109 1.48 -11.98 -14.61
C GLN A 109 1.27 -12.93 -13.43
N LEU A 110 1.53 -12.42 -12.23
CA LEU A 110 1.22 -13.05 -10.96
C LEU A 110 0.70 -11.98 -10.02
N ARG A 111 -0.17 -12.34 -9.09
CA ARG A 111 -0.67 -11.44 -8.05
C ARG A 111 -0.33 -11.95 -6.66
N ILE A 112 0.18 -11.05 -5.81
CA ILE A 112 0.37 -11.27 -4.36
C ILE A 112 -0.32 -10.12 -3.63
N ASP A 113 -1.47 -10.41 -2.97
CA ASP A 113 -2.33 -9.34 -2.48
C ASP A 113 -3.27 -9.82 -1.36
N HIS A 114 -3.63 -8.91 -0.47
CA HIS A 114 -4.59 -9.15 0.60
C HIS A 114 -5.95 -8.44 0.41
N HIS A 115 -6.12 -7.69 -0.67
CA HIS A 115 -7.36 -6.95 -0.94
C HIS A 115 -8.51 -7.83 -1.45
N ILE A 116 -9.74 -7.39 -1.20
CA ILE A 116 -10.97 -8.04 -1.69
C ILE A 116 -11.12 -7.81 -3.19
N GLY A 117 -11.42 -8.87 -3.93
CA GLY A 117 -11.70 -8.80 -5.37
C GLY A 117 -10.45 -8.77 -6.24
N GLY A 118 -10.59 -8.25 -7.47
CA GLY A 118 -9.50 -8.14 -8.45
C GLY A 118 -9.38 -9.35 -9.36
N SER A 119 -8.46 -9.24 -10.34
CA SER A 119 -8.24 -10.25 -11.38
C SER A 119 -7.40 -11.42 -10.88
N ASP A 120 -7.61 -12.58 -11.48
CA ASP A 120 -6.75 -13.76 -11.37
C ASP A 120 -5.86 -13.82 -12.60
N TYR A 121 -4.57 -14.00 -12.41
CA TYR A 121 -3.59 -14.01 -13.49
C TYR A 121 -2.93 -15.36 -13.71
N ASP A 122 -2.57 -16.03 -12.62
CA ASP A 122 -1.81 -17.29 -12.66
C ASP A 122 -2.35 -18.29 -11.61
N PRO A 123 -2.31 -19.58 -11.88
CA PRO A 123 -2.57 -20.58 -10.85
C PRO A 123 -1.74 -20.40 -9.57
N HIS A 124 -0.61 -19.73 -9.58
CA HIS A 124 0.23 -19.44 -8.41
C HIS A 124 -0.09 -18.13 -7.71
N ASP A 125 -1.14 -17.40 -8.09
CA ASP A 125 -1.56 -16.19 -7.37
C ASP A 125 -1.79 -16.45 -5.87
N LEU A 126 -1.28 -15.58 -5.03
CA LEU A 126 -1.53 -15.58 -3.59
C LEU A 126 -2.47 -14.44 -3.23
N LYS A 127 -3.71 -14.77 -2.90
CA LYS A 127 -4.74 -13.79 -2.52
C LYS A 127 -5.48 -14.28 -1.30
N ASP A 128 -5.38 -13.52 -0.20
CA ASP A 128 -6.10 -13.89 1.01
C ASP A 128 -6.38 -12.64 1.87
N THR A 129 -7.65 -12.28 1.96
CA THR A 129 -8.15 -11.11 2.71
C THR A 129 -8.07 -11.27 4.23
N SER A 130 -7.70 -12.44 4.74
CA SER A 130 -7.46 -12.67 6.16
C SER A 130 -6.09 -12.19 6.63
N TYR A 131 -5.18 -11.84 5.68
CA TYR A 131 -3.90 -11.23 6.03
C TYR A 131 -4.07 -9.75 6.33
N GLY A 132 -3.46 -9.29 7.43
CA GLY A 132 -3.50 -7.89 7.84
C GLY A 132 -2.69 -6.94 6.96
N ALA A 133 -1.84 -7.47 6.07
CA ALA A 133 -1.00 -6.74 5.11
C ALA A 133 -0.45 -7.70 4.07
N THR A 134 -0.12 -7.23 2.87
CA THR A 134 0.60 -8.03 1.87
C THR A 134 2.02 -8.38 2.34
N ALA A 135 2.66 -7.49 3.10
CA ALA A 135 3.96 -7.77 3.73
C ALA A 135 3.90 -8.96 4.70
N LEU A 136 2.77 -9.18 5.38
CA LEU A 136 2.56 -10.36 6.23
C LEU A 136 2.52 -11.64 5.39
N LEU A 137 1.80 -11.62 4.27
CA LEU A 137 1.71 -12.74 3.35
C LEU A 137 3.09 -13.10 2.78
N ILE A 138 3.87 -12.09 2.38
CA ILE A 138 5.24 -12.28 1.90
C ILE A 138 6.16 -12.78 3.03
N ALA A 139 6.00 -12.29 4.25
CA ALA A 139 6.77 -12.82 5.39
C ALA A 139 6.54 -14.32 5.58
N ASP A 140 5.30 -14.79 5.53
CA ASP A 140 4.97 -16.21 5.62
C ASP A 140 5.52 -17.01 4.43
N LEU A 141 5.42 -16.47 3.20
CA LEU A 141 6.01 -17.06 1.99
C LEU A 141 7.51 -17.30 2.18
N LEU A 142 8.24 -16.28 2.61
CA LEU A 142 9.70 -16.35 2.76
C LEU A 142 10.12 -17.27 3.92
N ARG A 143 9.36 -17.28 5.02
CA ARG A 143 9.60 -18.21 6.14
C ARG A 143 9.45 -19.69 5.73
N VAL A 144 8.46 -20.00 4.90
CA VAL A 144 8.25 -21.36 4.40
C VAL A 144 9.37 -21.79 3.46
N LEU A 145 9.97 -20.87 2.69
CA LEU A 145 11.06 -21.15 1.78
C LEU A 145 12.40 -21.27 2.52
N ASP A 146 12.76 -20.26 3.28
CA ASP A 146 14.02 -20.16 4.01
C ASP A 146 13.97 -18.97 4.98
N GLU A 147 13.57 -19.21 6.24
CA GLU A 147 13.47 -18.15 7.24
C GLU A 147 14.82 -17.53 7.64
N ASP A 148 15.91 -18.30 7.49
CA ASP A 148 17.25 -17.82 7.84
C ASP A 148 17.81 -16.80 6.83
N ALA A 149 17.24 -16.76 5.64
CA ALA A 149 17.56 -15.73 4.65
C ALA A 149 16.88 -14.37 4.91
N ILE A 150 16.00 -14.28 5.91
CA ILE A 150 15.38 -13.01 6.32
C ILE A 150 16.38 -12.26 7.20
N ASP A 151 17.20 -11.43 6.57
CA ASP A 151 18.17 -10.55 7.24
C ASP A 151 17.53 -9.23 7.71
N ALA A 152 18.27 -8.43 8.49
CA ALA A 152 17.75 -7.19 9.07
C ALA A 152 17.21 -6.18 8.04
N PRO A 153 17.83 -5.93 6.88
CA PRO A 153 17.26 -5.07 5.85
C PRO A 153 15.93 -5.59 5.27
N LEU A 154 15.83 -6.91 5.04
CA LEU A 154 14.60 -7.54 4.56
C LEU A 154 13.50 -7.48 5.65
N ALA A 155 13.85 -7.82 6.89
CA ALA A 155 12.93 -7.73 8.03
C ALA A 155 12.41 -6.29 8.23
N THR A 156 13.27 -5.27 8.04
CA THR A 156 12.87 -3.86 8.09
C THR A 156 11.85 -3.53 7.01
N CYS A 157 12.04 -4.00 5.78
CA CYS A 157 11.07 -3.81 4.70
C CYS A 157 9.69 -4.40 5.07
N LEU A 158 9.65 -5.68 5.45
CA LEU A 158 8.39 -6.36 5.77
C LEU A 158 7.72 -5.79 7.03
N TYR A 159 8.51 -5.45 8.06
CA TYR A 159 7.97 -4.81 9.27
C TYR A 159 7.34 -3.45 8.95
N THR A 160 7.96 -2.67 8.06
CA THR A 160 7.42 -1.37 7.64
C THR A 160 6.05 -1.55 6.96
N GLY A 161 5.91 -2.50 6.03
CA GLY A 161 4.63 -2.81 5.41
C GLY A 161 3.59 -3.22 6.43
N LEU A 162 3.91 -4.19 7.27
CA LEU A 162 3.02 -4.68 8.32
C LEU A 162 2.57 -3.57 9.28
N MET A 163 3.50 -2.72 9.74
CA MET A 163 3.21 -1.62 10.65
C MET A 163 2.30 -0.56 9.98
N THR A 164 2.59 -0.19 8.75
CA THR A 164 1.85 0.89 8.08
C THR A 164 0.43 0.48 7.76
N ASP A 165 0.19 -0.72 7.23
CA ASP A 165 -1.13 -1.17 6.84
C ASP A 165 -2.03 -1.54 8.03
N THR A 166 -1.45 -1.91 9.16
CA THR A 166 -2.17 -2.09 10.41
C THR A 166 -2.37 -0.78 11.20
N GLY A 167 -1.97 0.35 10.62
CA GLY A 167 -2.08 1.67 11.25
C GLY A 167 -1.27 1.77 12.56
N GLY A 168 -0.10 1.16 12.62
CA GLY A 168 0.70 1.02 13.83
C GLY A 168 0.04 0.07 14.84
N PHE A 169 -0.49 -1.04 14.35
CA PHE A 169 -1.14 -2.10 15.15
C PHE A 169 -2.42 -1.66 15.85
N ARG A 170 -3.17 -0.70 15.26
CA ARG A 170 -4.40 -0.15 15.86
C ARG A 170 -5.67 -0.47 15.08
N TYR A 171 -5.55 -0.99 13.86
CA TYR A 171 -6.70 -1.27 13.03
C TYR A 171 -7.25 -2.68 13.27
N THR A 172 -8.46 -2.94 12.76
CA THR A 172 -9.18 -4.20 12.96
C THR A 172 -8.54 -5.39 12.24
N ASN A 173 -7.63 -5.14 11.29
CA ASN A 173 -6.81 -6.15 10.63
C ASN A 173 -5.59 -6.58 11.46
N THR A 174 -5.44 -6.06 12.70
CA THR A 174 -4.39 -6.46 13.63
C THR A 174 -4.87 -7.60 14.50
N ASP A 175 -4.31 -8.77 14.31
CA ASP A 175 -4.61 -9.99 15.04
C ASP A 175 -3.35 -10.62 15.67
N ALA A 176 -3.50 -11.81 16.26
CA ALA A 176 -2.38 -12.53 16.87
C ALA A 176 -1.33 -12.99 15.83
N HIS A 177 -1.70 -13.17 14.55
CA HIS A 177 -0.77 -13.50 13.48
C HIS A 177 0.12 -12.31 13.15
N VAL A 178 -0.45 -11.11 13.04
CA VAL A 178 0.27 -9.85 12.88
C VAL A 178 1.33 -9.67 13.96
N PHE A 179 0.96 -9.86 15.24
CA PHE A 179 1.91 -9.68 16.35
C PHE A 179 3.01 -10.74 16.38
N ARG A 180 2.70 -12.01 16.08
CA ARG A 180 3.74 -13.05 15.97
C ARG A 180 4.75 -12.76 14.86
N SER A 181 4.27 -12.31 13.71
CA SER A 181 5.15 -11.96 12.59
C SER A 181 5.94 -10.68 12.86
N ALA A 182 5.34 -9.68 13.52
CA ALA A 182 6.07 -8.51 13.98
C ALA A 182 7.19 -8.88 14.94
N SER A 183 6.92 -9.74 15.94
CA SER A 183 7.94 -10.26 16.86
C SER A 183 9.08 -10.95 16.13
N PHE A 184 8.75 -11.86 15.20
CA PHE A 184 9.73 -12.56 14.39
C PHE A 184 10.61 -11.59 13.57
N LEU A 185 10.02 -10.58 12.93
CA LEU A 185 10.77 -9.60 12.16
C LEU A 185 11.70 -8.75 13.04
N VAL A 186 11.29 -8.45 14.28
CA VAL A 186 12.16 -7.79 15.27
C VAL A 186 13.32 -8.69 15.67
N GLU A 187 13.10 -9.98 15.90
CA GLU A 187 14.15 -10.98 16.16
C GLU A 187 15.14 -11.09 15.00
N ARG A 188 14.69 -10.83 13.75
CA ARG A 188 15.52 -10.77 12.55
C ARG A 188 16.18 -9.41 12.32
N GLY A 189 16.03 -8.45 13.26
CA GLY A 189 16.76 -7.18 13.27
C GLY A 189 15.99 -5.97 12.74
N ALA A 190 14.67 -6.06 12.55
CA ALA A 190 13.87 -4.86 12.35
C ALA A 190 13.86 -4.03 13.65
N GLU A 191 14.02 -2.71 13.54
CA GLU A 191 14.07 -1.79 14.66
C GLU A 191 12.79 -0.94 14.72
N PRO A 192 11.75 -1.35 15.49
CA PRO A 192 10.44 -0.70 15.51
C PRO A 192 10.47 0.80 15.75
N ALA A 193 11.29 1.24 16.73
CA ALA A 193 11.39 2.66 17.08
C ALA A 193 12.02 3.49 15.93
N ALA A 194 13.07 2.99 15.31
CA ALA A 194 13.69 3.65 14.17
C ALA A 194 12.73 3.74 12.97
N ILE A 195 12.04 2.64 12.65
CA ILE A 195 11.04 2.58 11.57
C ILE A 195 9.90 3.57 11.84
N ALA A 196 9.36 3.57 13.07
CA ALA A 196 8.29 4.50 13.46
C ALA A 196 8.74 5.97 13.33
N ALA A 197 9.96 6.30 13.73
CA ALA A 197 10.51 7.64 13.59
C ALA A 197 10.60 8.06 12.12
N PHE A 198 11.08 7.18 11.23
CA PHE A 198 11.11 7.45 9.78
C PHE A 198 9.71 7.71 9.22
N VAL A 199 8.75 6.88 9.57
CA VAL A 199 7.39 6.95 9.00
C VAL A 199 6.57 8.11 9.56
N HIS A 200 6.74 8.44 10.86
CA HIS A 200 5.83 9.36 11.57
C HIS A 200 6.47 10.68 12.02
N GLU A 201 7.81 10.77 12.15
CA GLU A 201 8.48 11.92 12.74
C GLU A 201 9.31 12.75 11.73
N ARG A 202 9.25 12.42 10.44
CA ARG A 202 9.93 13.15 9.35
C ARG A 202 9.00 14.07 8.56
N ARG A 203 8.01 14.65 9.22
CA ARG A 203 7.04 15.52 8.56
C ARG A 203 7.61 16.90 8.26
N SER A 204 7.35 17.40 7.06
CA SER A 204 7.77 18.75 6.68
C SER A 204 6.87 19.81 7.33
N PRO A 205 7.34 21.07 7.48
CA PRO A 205 6.49 22.18 7.92
C PRO A 205 5.25 22.38 7.03
N ILE A 206 5.36 22.10 5.73
CA ILE A 206 4.25 22.17 4.76
C ILE A 206 3.15 21.15 5.12
N TYR A 207 3.52 19.98 5.60
CA TYR A 207 2.55 18.98 6.06
C TYR A 207 1.65 19.56 7.19
N LEU A 208 2.24 20.27 8.16
CA LEU A 208 1.46 20.88 9.24
C LEU A 208 0.55 22.00 8.74
N GLN A 209 0.99 22.78 7.74
CA GLN A 209 0.13 23.79 7.11
C GLN A 209 -1.06 23.15 6.38
N LEU A 210 -0.84 22.05 5.67
CA LEU A 210 -1.90 21.26 5.04
C LEU A 210 -2.86 20.67 6.07
N MET A 211 -2.34 20.11 7.16
CA MET A 211 -3.14 19.59 8.26
C MET A 211 -4.01 20.70 8.89
N GLN A 212 -3.45 21.87 9.13
CA GLN A 212 -4.20 23.03 9.65
C GLN A 212 -5.35 23.40 8.71
N ARG A 213 -5.12 23.44 7.39
CA ARG A 213 -6.18 23.72 6.40
C ARG A 213 -7.25 22.64 6.39
N ALA A 214 -6.84 21.36 6.40
CA ALA A 214 -7.78 20.24 6.46
C ALA A 214 -8.69 20.34 7.69
N LEU A 215 -8.12 20.63 8.86
CA LEU A 215 -8.88 20.76 10.10
C LEU A 215 -9.76 22.00 10.12
N ALA A 216 -9.32 23.11 9.52
CA ALA A 216 -10.13 24.32 9.40
C ALA A 216 -11.36 24.13 8.49
N SER A 217 -11.30 23.18 7.55
CA SER A 217 -12.42 22.82 6.66
C SER A 217 -13.34 21.74 7.22
N LEU A 218 -13.11 21.27 8.46
CA LEU A 218 -13.85 20.14 9.03
C LEU A 218 -15.33 20.49 9.22
N GLU A 219 -16.17 19.74 8.56
CA GLU A 219 -17.62 19.79 8.66
C GLU A 219 -18.18 18.46 9.17
N TYR A 220 -19.36 18.50 9.80
CA TYR A 220 -20.04 17.33 10.33
C TYR A 220 -21.43 17.20 9.76
N TYR A 221 -21.81 15.98 9.46
CA TYR A 221 -23.13 15.60 8.99
C TYR A 221 -23.67 14.44 9.83
N GLU A 222 -25.00 14.21 9.77
CA GLU A 222 -25.65 13.05 10.39
C GLU A 222 -25.30 12.88 11.87
N ASP A 223 -25.67 13.86 12.69
CA ASP A 223 -25.39 13.86 14.12
C ASP A 223 -23.91 13.60 14.46
N ARG A 224 -23.00 14.14 13.63
CA ARG A 224 -21.54 13.98 13.71
C ARG A 224 -21.02 12.55 13.43
N ARG A 225 -21.84 11.70 12.81
CA ARG A 225 -21.37 10.37 12.38
C ARG A 225 -20.52 10.44 11.11
N VAL A 226 -20.72 11.45 10.29
CA VAL A 226 -19.91 11.71 9.09
C VAL A 226 -19.11 12.98 9.29
N ALA A 227 -17.79 12.89 9.07
CA ALA A 227 -16.89 14.03 9.05
C ALA A 227 -16.37 14.26 7.63
N VAL A 228 -16.36 15.50 7.19
CA VAL A 228 -15.90 15.88 5.85
C VAL A 228 -14.75 16.87 6.00
N ILE A 229 -13.66 16.66 5.28
CA ILE A 229 -12.55 17.59 5.16
C ILE A 229 -12.25 17.90 3.70
N THR A 230 -11.88 19.16 3.44
CA THR A 230 -11.50 19.63 2.11
C THR A 230 -10.07 20.14 2.13
N LEU A 231 -9.24 19.61 1.24
CA LEU A 231 -7.87 20.06 1.05
C LEU A 231 -7.71 20.72 -0.32
N THR A 232 -7.11 21.90 -0.35
CA THR A 232 -6.76 22.58 -1.60
C THR A 232 -5.29 22.92 -1.62
N ALA A 233 -4.63 22.70 -2.76
CA ALA A 233 -3.22 23.07 -2.95
C ALA A 233 -3.04 24.57 -3.25
N SER A 234 -4.13 25.33 -3.45
CA SER A 234 -4.08 26.74 -3.79
C SER A 234 -3.29 27.55 -2.77
N GLY A 235 -2.33 28.34 -3.25
CA GLY A 235 -1.47 29.20 -2.42
C GLY A 235 -0.44 28.45 -1.58
N LEU A 236 -0.16 27.19 -1.89
CA LEU A 236 0.96 26.41 -1.33
C LEU A 236 2.07 26.29 -2.37
N PRO A 237 3.34 26.10 -1.93
CA PRO A 237 4.43 25.84 -2.83
C PRO A 237 4.25 24.51 -3.59
N PRO A 238 4.87 24.34 -4.78
CA PRO A 238 4.70 23.14 -5.62
C PRO A 238 5.00 21.82 -4.90
N GLU A 239 5.91 21.85 -3.93
CA GLU A 239 6.29 20.67 -3.11
C GLU A 239 5.12 20.13 -2.28
N ALA A 240 4.11 20.93 -2.04
CA ALA A 240 2.88 20.50 -1.38
C ALA A 240 2.12 19.43 -2.19
N SER A 241 2.27 19.41 -3.52
CA SER A 241 1.60 18.45 -4.40
C SER A 241 1.98 17.00 -4.08
N VAL A 242 3.22 16.74 -3.72
CA VAL A 242 3.69 15.40 -3.31
C VAL A 242 2.96 14.93 -2.06
N LEU A 243 2.72 15.83 -1.09
CA LEU A 243 2.01 15.52 0.14
C LEU A 243 0.51 15.29 -0.06
N PHE A 244 -0.06 15.76 -1.19
CA PHE A 244 -1.45 15.47 -1.55
C PHE A 244 -1.70 13.98 -1.82
N GLY A 245 -0.68 13.20 -2.14
CA GLY A 245 -0.73 11.74 -2.24
C GLY A 245 -0.87 11.05 -0.88
N GLU A 246 -0.45 11.70 0.21
CA GLU A 246 -0.50 11.11 1.55
C GLU A 246 -1.94 11.08 2.10
N ASP A 247 -2.38 9.93 2.55
CA ASP A 247 -3.73 9.72 3.10
C ASP A 247 -3.85 10.02 4.61
N ASP A 248 -2.79 10.52 5.22
CA ASP A 248 -2.72 10.72 6.67
C ASP A 248 -3.71 11.77 7.22
N PHE A 249 -4.07 12.77 6.40
CA PHE A 249 -4.97 13.84 6.83
C PHE A 249 -6.36 13.34 7.22
N ILE A 250 -6.84 12.28 6.59
CA ILE A 250 -8.16 11.68 6.86
C ILE A 250 -8.20 10.95 8.21
N ASN A 251 -7.04 10.54 8.74
CA ASN A 251 -6.97 9.74 9.95
C ASN A 251 -7.30 10.53 11.23
N LEU A 252 -7.01 11.83 11.26
CA LEU A 252 -7.29 12.64 12.44
C LEU A 252 -8.80 12.86 12.65
N PRO A 253 -9.60 13.30 11.67
CA PRO A 253 -11.07 13.31 11.80
C PRO A 253 -11.64 11.91 12.09
N ARG A 254 -11.07 10.85 11.49
CA ARG A 254 -11.47 9.48 11.76
C ARG A 254 -11.26 9.08 13.23
N SER A 255 -10.30 9.68 13.94
CA SER A 255 -10.04 9.36 15.36
C SER A 255 -11.12 9.90 16.32
N LEU A 256 -11.97 10.85 15.89
CA LEU A 256 -12.98 11.46 16.72
C LEU A 256 -14.02 10.42 17.19
N ALA A 257 -14.43 10.54 18.45
CA ALA A 257 -15.52 9.73 19.00
C ALA A 257 -16.82 10.02 18.25
N GLY A 258 -17.60 8.98 17.94
CA GLY A 258 -18.88 9.11 17.21
C GLY A 258 -18.74 9.20 15.70
N VAL A 259 -17.59 9.56 15.13
CA VAL A 259 -17.39 9.57 13.68
C VAL A 259 -17.26 8.12 13.19
N GLU A 260 -18.09 7.74 12.25
CA GLU A 260 -18.13 6.43 11.61
C GLU A 260 -17.49 6.45 10.22
N VAL A 261 -17.66 7.56 9.49
CA VAL A 261 -17.09 7.75 8.16
C VAL A 261 -16.42 9.11 8.05
N VAL A 262 -15.28 9.14 7.38
CA VAL A 262 -14.65 10.39 6.95
C VAL A 262 -14.60 10.43 5.43
N VAL A 263 -15.02 11.55 4.87
CA VAL A 263 -14.87 11.88 3.45
C VAL A 263 -13.83 12.97 3.32
N GLN A 264 -12.87 12.77 2.44
CA GLN A 264 -11.83 13.75 2.14
C GLN A 264 -11.93 14.19 0.69
N PHE A 265 -12.11 15.47 0.45
CA PHE A 265 -11.99 16.08 -0.87
C PHE A 265 -10.61 16.69 -1.01
N LYS A 266 -9.90 16.36 -2.09
CA LYS A 266 -8.60 16.94 -2.45
C LYS A 266 -8.71 17.60 -3.82
N LEU A 267 -8.48 18.91 -3.90
CA LEU A 267 -8.35 19.62 -5.17
C LEU A 267 -6.86 19.70 -5.54
N ALA A 268 -6.46 18.93 -6.52
CA ALA A 268 -5.10 18.93 -7.03
C ALA A 268 -4.78 20.20 -7.85
N LEU A 269 -3.49 20.47 -8.12
CA LEU A 269 -3.05 21.65 -8.86
C LEU A 269 -3.53 21.68 -10.32
N ASP A 270 -3.81 20.49 -10.90
CA ASP A 270 -4.41 20.32 -12.24
C ASP A 270 -5.91 20.62 -12.31
N GLY A 271 -6.52 20.94 -11.15
CA GLY A 271 -7.95 21.22 -11.03
C GLY A 271 -8.83 19.97 -10.85
N GLU A 272 -8.24 18.77 -10.77
CA GLU A 272 -8.99 17.55 -10.55
C GLU A 272 -9.31 17.34 -9.07
N TRP A 273 -10.55 16.89 -8.81
CA TRP A 273 -10.99 16.49 -7.48
C TRP A 273 -10.73 15.00 -7.25
N LYS A 274 -10.03 14.69 -6.17
CA LYS A 274 -9.91 13.32 -5.65
C LYS A 274 -10.72 13.19 -4.37
N VAL A 275 -11.51 12.11 -4.28
CA VAL A 275 -12.34 11.86 -3.11
C VAL A 275 -11.86 10.58 -2.43
N GLY A 276 -11.51 10.71 -1.16
CA GLY A 276 -11.09 9.60 -0.31
C GLY A 276 -12.13 9.29 0.75
N PHE A 277 -12.32 8.02 1.07
CA PHE A 277 -13.23 7.54 2.11
C PHE A 277 -12.50 6.67 3.11
N ARG A 278 -12.79 6.84 4.39
CA ARG A 278 -12.35 5.92 5.44
C ARG A 278 -13.49 5.69 6.42
N GLY A 279 -13.84 4.41 6.61
CA GLY A 279 -14.86 3.98 7.56
C GLY A 279 -14.28 3.44 8.86
N LYS A 280 -15.13 3.39 9.90
CA LYS A 280 -14.93 2.59 11.12
C LYS A 280 -15.97 1.48 11.17
N GLY A 281 -15.53 0.30 11.60
CA GLY A 281 -16.44 -0.80 11.91
C GLY A 281 -17.23 -1.33 10.70
N ARG A 282 -18.56 -1.17 10.70
CA ARG A 282 -19.47 -1.86 9.79
C ARG A 282 -19.75 -1.13 8.46
N VAL A 283 -19.26 0.09 8.29
CA VAL A 283 -19.59 0.88 7.11
C VAL A 283 -18.81 0.41 5.89
N ASN A 284 -19.52 0.01 4.84
CA ASN A 284 -18.92 -0.41 3.58
C ASN A 284 -18.58 0.78 2.68
N VAL A 285 -17.40 1.37 2.91
CA VAL A 285 -16.92 2.53 2.12
C VAL A 285 -16.69 2.21 0.65
N GLN A 286 -16.52 0.95 0.26
CA GLN A 286 -16.38 0.56 -1.15
C GLN A 286 -17.71 0.69 -1.91
N ALA A 287 -18.82 0.39 -1.26
CA ALA A 287 -20.15 0.60 -1.84
C ALA A 287 -20.38 2.09 -2.11
N ILE A 288 -19.96 2.95 -1.19
CA ILE A 288 -20.03 4.40 -1.32
C ILE A 288 -19.17 4.90 -2.49
N ALA A 289 -17.92 4.44 -2.59
CA ALA A 289 -16.99 4.85 -3.65
C ALA A 289 -17.49 4.46 -5.06
N LYS A 290 -18.31 3.40 -5.18
CA LYS A 290 -18.90 2.98 -6.45
C LYS A 290 -20.07 3.89 -6.91
N ALA A 291 -20.64 4.69 -6.01
CA ALA A 291 -21.74 5.62 -6.32
C ALA A 291 -21.23 6.92 -6.96
N LYS A 292 -20.42 6.82 -8.03
CA LYS A 292 -19.80 7.96 -8.74
C LYS A 292 -20.84 8.98 -9.20
N GLY A 293 -20.52 10.27 -9.05
CA GLY A 293 -21.27 11.39 -9.64
C GLY A 293 -22.37 11.98 -8.76
N LYS A 294 -22.40 11.64 -7.48
CA LYS A 294 -23.38 12.19 -6.52
C LYS A 294 -22.78 13.33 -5.70
N SER A 295 -23.64 14.25 -5.22
CA SER A 295 -23.26 15.34 -4.31
C SER A 295 -22.82 14.79 -2.95
N VAL A 296 -22.22 15.67 -2.12
CA VAL A 296 -21.87 15.29 -0.72
C VAL A 296 -23.11 14.84 0.05
N GLU A 297 -24.24 15.51 -0.16
CA GLU A 297 -25.53 15.16 0.46
C GLU A 297 -26.04 13.79 0.01
N ASP A 298 -25.93 13.46 -1.28
CA ASP A 298 -26.28 12.12 -1.79
C ASP A 298 -25.37 11.02 -1.22
N LEU A 299 -24.08 11.32 -1.05
CA LEU A 299 -23.11 10.39 -0.48
C LEU A 299 -23.36 10.15 1.01
N THR A 300 -23.77 11.17 1.76
CA THR A 300 -24.12 11.04 3.19
C THR A 300 -25.33 10.14 3.39
N THR A 301 -26.34 10.24 2.52
CA THR A 301 -27.51 9.36 2.55
C THR A 301 -27.16 7.89 2.31
N ILE A 302 -26.27 7.61 1.35
CA ILE A 302 -25.81 6.23 1.03
C ILE A 302 -24.97 5.61 2.17
N ILE A 303 -24.31 6.44 2.99
CA ILE A 303 -23.47 5.98 4.10
C ILE A 303 -24.30 5.37 5.23
N LEU A 304 -25.55 5.76 5.35
CA LEU A 304 -26.37 5.52 6.54
C LEU A 304 -27.51 4.50 6.33
N ASP A 305 -27.84 4.19 5.08
CA ASP A 305 -28.71 3.07 4.70
C ASP A 305 -27.93 1.72 4.67
#